data_7e35a98cc5b49875d6ab58d94833e4d9
#
_entry.id   7e35a98cc5b49875d6ab58d94833e4d9
#
_cell.length_a   1.000
_cell.length_b   1.000
_cell.length_c   1.000
_cell.angle_alpha   90.00
_cell.angle_beta   90.00
_cell.angle_gamma   90.00
#
_symmetry.space_group_name_H-M   'P 1'
#
loop_
_entity.id
_entity.type
_entity.pdbx_description
1 polymer ?
#
loop_
_entity_poly.entity_id
_entity_poly.type
_entity_poly.pdbx_seq_one_letter_code
_entity_poly.pdbx_strand_id
1 'polypeptide(L)'
;EVRGKGTFAKLEKNIAECGHKHLSVNMVVNTRNYMAVEDTIEYAKNNPAIEQISINFHTPFEGTEYLALDMDKRAEIIDKVLEYKKKGYPIMNSKSGLKLMKTNKFTRRCWVTNFIYPDGSRGLCVGHGTDKCDKCGFCMAGEMASVFAFRPDTIFAGLKLRA
;
A
#
# COMPACT_ATOMS: atom_id res chain seq x y z
N GLU A 1 16.54 -6.56 -3.03
CA GLU A 1 17.56 -6.81 -1.98
C GLU A 1 17.48 -5.85 -0.80
N VAL A 2 16.46 -5.01 -0.72
CA VAL A 2 16.22 -4.09 0.40
C VAL A 2 16.10 -4.84 1.73
N ARG A 3 15.69 -6.10 1.71
CA ARG A 3 15.48 -6.95 2.88
C ARG A 3 16.51 -8.07 3.05
N GLY A 4 17.54 -8.09 2.21
CA GLY A 4 18.60 -9.11 2.24
C GLY A 4 18.29 -10.36 1.39
N LYS A 5 19.36 -11.09 1.10
CA LYS A 5 19.33 -12.31 0.28
C LYS A 5 18.54 -13.42 0.98
N GLY A 6 17.70 -14.14 0.23
CA GLY A 6 16.94 -15.28 0.74
C GLY A 6 15.69 -14.94 1.57
N THR A 7 15.40 -13.67 1.84
CA THR A 7 14.25 -13.26 2.66
C THR A 7 12.92 -13.67 2.00
N PHE A 8 12.81 -13.62 0.67
CA PHE A 8 11.58 -14.02 -0.02
C PHE A 8 11.29 -15.52 0.14
N ALA A 9 12.29 -16.38 -0.09
CA ALA A 9 12.11 -17.83 0.09
C ALA A 9 11.72 -18.21 1.53
N LYS A 10 12.29 -17.51 2.53
CA LYS A 10 11.90 -17.68 3.94
C LYS A 10 10.46 -17.22 4.18
N LEU A 11 10.03 -16.13 3.56
CA LEU A 11 8.65 -15.64 3.63
C LEU A 11 7.67 -16.66 3.03
N GLU A 12 7.95 -17.19 1.84
CA GLU A 12 7.12 -18.20 1.18
C GLU A 12 6.97 -19.45 2.05
N LYS A 13 8.08 -19.95 2.61
CA LYS A 13 8.07 -21.07 3.55
C LYS A 13 7.16 -20.77 4.74
N ASN A 14 7.31 -19.60 5.37
CA ASN A 14 6.51 -19.23 6.52
C ASN A 14 5.01 -19.10 6.17
N ILE A 15 4.68 -18.57 5.00
CA ILE A 15 3.29 -18.50 4.50
C ILE A 15 2.72 -19.91 4.36
N ALA A 16 3.47 -20.84 3.76
CA ALA A 16 3.01 -22.23 3.56
C ALA A 16 2.83 -22.97 4.89
N GLU A 17 3.66 -22.70 5.88
CA GLU A 17 3.69 -23.42 7.16
C GLU A 17 2.78 -22.79 8.23
N CYS A 18 2.36 -21.52 8.09
CA CYS A 18 1.61 -20.83 9.15
C CYS A 18 0.18 -21.35 9.36
N GLY A 19 -0.38 -22.11 8.42
CA GLY A 19 -1.75 -22.67 8.48
C GLY A 19 -2.87 -21.62 8.45
N HIS A 20 -2.54 -20.33 8.30
CA HIS A 20 -3.52 -19.25 8.24
C HIS A 20 -4.02 -19.04 6.81
N LYS A 21 -5.34 -18.88 6.64
CA LYS A 21 -5.99 -18.75 5.32
C LYS A 21 -6.42 -17.33 4.95
N HIS A 22 -6.16 -16.35 5.83
CA HIS A 22 -6.61 -14.96 5.66
C HIS A 22 -5.44 -13.99 5.81
N LEU A 23 -4.32 -14.28 5.12
CA LEU A 23 -3.16 -13.39 5.15
C LEU A 23 -3.39 -12.18 4.23
N SER A 24 -3.03 -11.01 4.73
CA SER A 24 -2.93 -9.81 3.91
C SER A 24 -1.46 -9.54 3.58
N VAL A 25 -1.16 -9.38 2.30
CA VAL A 25 0.17 -8.99 1.83
C VAL A 25 0.22 -7.49 1.60
N ASN A 26 1.30 -6.85 2.00
CA ASN A 26 1.55 -5.44 1.71
C ASN A 26 2.80 -5.28 0.83
N MET A 27 2.65 -4.73 -0.36
CA MET A 27 3.75 -4.39 -1.25
C MET A 27 4.03 -2.90 -1.19
N VAL A 28 5.28 -2.53 -0.86
CA VAL A 28 5.76 -1.15 -0.96
C VAL A 28 6.54 -1.01 -2.26
N VAL A 29 5.93 -0.34 -3.22
CA VAL A 29 6.47 -0.13 -4.56
C VAL A 29 7.52 0.99 -4.56
N ASN A 30 8.65 0.74 -5.20
CA ASN A 30 9.77 1.67 -5.31
C ASN A 30 10.52 1.49 -6.65
N THR A 31 11.57 2.27 -6.89
CA THR A 31 12.36 2.23 -8.14
C THR A 31 13.01 0.87 -8.44
N ARG A 32 13.17 0.01 -7.44
CA ARG A 32 13.84 -1.30 -7.60
C ARG A 32 12.88 -2.46 -7.84
N ASN A 33 11.59 -2.29 -7.50
CA ASN A 33 10.64 -3.41 -7.57
C ASN A 33 9.35 -3.10 -8.33
N TYR A 34 9.18 -1.90 -8.90
CA TYR A 34 7.95 -1.54 -9.60
C TYR A 34 7.62 -2.46 -10.78
N MET A 35 8.63 -3.08 -11.40
CA MET A 35 8.46 -4.06 -12.48
C MET A 35 7.75 -5.34 -12.00
N ALA A 36 7.85 -5.69 -10.71
CA ALA A 36 7.29 -6.90 -10.12
C ALA A 36 5.88 -6.71 -9.56
N VAL A 37 5.23 -5.57 -9.80
CA VAL A 37 3.89 -5.29 -9.26
C VAL A 37 2.86 -6.30 -9.77
N GLU A 38 2.87 -6.57 -11.07
CA GLU A 38 1.93 -7.49 -11.72
C GLU A 38 2.17 -8.92 -11.22
N ASP A 39 3.43 -9.39 -11.20
CA ASP A 39 3.79 -10.71 -10.69
C ASP A 39 3.39 -10.88 -9.21
N THR A 40 3.53 -9.83 -8.40
CA THR A 40 3.14 -9.87 -6.99
C THR A 40 1.62 -9.94 -6.83
N ILE A 41 0.85 -9.27 -7.68
CA ILE A 41 -0.62 -9.35 -7.68
C ILE A 41 -1.07 -10.76 -8.12
N GLU A 42 -0.44 -11.33 -9.16
CA GLU A 42 -0.69 -12.70 -9.60
C GLU A 42 -0.33 -13.73 -8.52
N TYR A 43 0.82 -13.55 -7.86
CA TYR A 43 1.22 -14.39 -6.74
C TYR A 43 0.17 -14.37 -5.61
N ALA A 44 -0.30 -13.18 -5.23
CA ALA A 44 -1.33 -13.05 -4.20
C ALA A 44 -2.65 -13.72 -4.60
N LYS A 45 -3.04 -13.61 -5.87
CA LYS A 45 -4.26 -14.24 -6.40
C LYS A 45 -4.18 -15.77 -6.38
N ASN A 46 -3.02 -16.33 -6.67
CA ASN A 46 -2.81 -17.77 -6.84
C ASN A 46 -2.39 -18.48 -5.54
N ASN A 47 -2.07 -17.75 -4.47
CA ASN A 47 -1.69 -18.32 -3.20
C ASN A 47 -2.90 -18.48 -2.27
N PRO A 48 -3.31 -19.72 -1.92
CA PRO A 48 -4.53 -19.95 -1.15
C PRO A 48 -4.50 -19.45 0.29
N ALA A 49 -3.32 -19.11 0.83
CA ALA A 49 -3.18 -18.53 2.14
C ALA A 49 -3.36 -16.99 2.13
N ILE A 50 -3.34 -16.36 0.94
CA ILE A 50 -3.44 -14.90 0.80
C ILE A 50 -4.84 -14.51 0.39
N GLU A 51 -5.52 -13.79 1.26
CA GLU A 51 -6.86 -13.26 0.99
C GLU A 51 -6.82 -11.98 0.16
N GLN A 52 -5.84 -11.12 0.42
CA GLN A 52 -5.76 -9.83 -0.23
C GLN A 52 -4.35 -9.24 -0.26
N ILE A 53 -4.13 -8.32 -1.19
CA ILE A 53 -2.91 -7.54 -1.29
C ILE A 53 -3.22 -6.03 -1.22
N SER A 54 -2.44 -5.30 -0.44
CA SER A 54 -2.40 -3.83 -0.47
C SER A 54 -1.16 -3.33 -1.18
N ILE A 55 -1.34 -2.29 -1.98
CA ILE A 55 -0.25 -1.60 -2.68
C ILE A 55 -0.02 -0.26 -1.99
N ASN A 56 1.22 -0.01 -1.60
CA ASN A 56 1.71 1.26 -1.11
C ASN A 56 2.92 1.68 -1.96
N PHE A 57 3.32 2.93 -1.84
CA PHE A 57 4.52 3.45 -2.51
C PHE A 57 5.54 3.88 -1.48
N HIS A 58 6.81 3.87 -1.87
CA HIS A 58 7.86 4.38 -1.01
C HIS A 58 7.69 5.89 -0.80
N THR A 59 7.74 6.32 0.46
CA THR A 59 7.80 7.74 0.83
C THR A 59 9.27 8.13 0.96
N PRO A 60 9.73 9.20 0.30
CA PRO A 60 11.14 9.57 0.27
C PRO A 60 11.59 10.21 1.59
N PHE A 61 11.90 9.37 2.59
CA PHE A 61 12.56 9.82 3.80
C PHE A 61 14.06 10.01 3.57
N GLU A 62 14.71 10.75 4.47
CA GLU A 62 16.13 11.05 4.41
C GLU A 62 16.99 9.80 4.17
N GLY A 63 17.88 9.88 3.19
CA GLY A 63 18.76 8.78 2.77
C GLY A 63 18.10 7.70 1.91
N THR A 64 16.80 7.80 1.63
CA THR A 64 16.05 6.82 0.82
C THR A 64 15.31 7.42 -0.37
N GLU A 65 15.61 8.67 -0.70
CA GLU A 65 14.94 9.43 -1.77
C GLU A 65 15.06 8.74 -3.13
N TYR A 66 16.18 8.09 -3.38
CA TYR A 66 16.45 7.35 -4.62
C TYR A 66 15.50 6.16 -4.86
N LEU A 67 14.80 5.72 -3.84
CA LEU A 67 13.79 4.66 -3.94
C LEU A 67 12.41 5.19 -4.35
N ALA A 68 12.18 6.49 -4.28
CA ALA A 68 10.89 7.06 -4.64
C ALA A 68 10.69 7.05 -6.16
N LEU A 69 9.50 6.65 -6.57
CA LEU A 69 9.07 6.81 -7.96
C LEU A 69 8.64 8.27 -8.20
N ASP A 70 8.88 8.76 -9.41
CA ASP A 70 8.23 9.96 -9.88
C ASP A 70 6.71 9.79 -9.96
N MET A 71 5.97 10.89 -10.01
CA MET A 71 4.51 10.86 -9.95
C MET A 71 3.88 10.27 -11.21
N ASP A 72 4.52 10.41 -12.38
CA ASP A 72 4.00 9.88 -13.63
C ASP A 72 4.11 8.35 -13.64
N LYS A 73 5.26 7.81 -13.22
CA LYS A 73 5.45 6.36 -13.07
C LYS A 73 4.53 5.77 -12.01
N ARG A 74 4.31 6.48 -10.88
CA ARG A 74 3.34 6.08 -9.87
C ARG A 74 1.93 6.02 -10.45
N ALA A 75 1.53 7.04 -11.24
CA ALA A 75 0.21 7.09 -11.86
C ALA A 75 0.00 5.93 -12.84
N GLU A 76 1.01 5.61 -13.65
CA GLU A 76 1.00 4.46 -14.57
C GLU A 76 0.77 3.13 -13.81
N ILE A 77 1.51 2.93 -12.71
CA ILE A 77 1.38 1.72 -11.90
C ILE A 77 -0.01 1.66 -11.24
N ILE A 78 -0.53 2.78 -10.75
CA ILE A 78 -1.88 2.82 -10.18
C ILE A 78 -2.93 2.44 -11.23
N ASP A 79 -2.78 2.88 -12.48
CA ASP A 79 -3.70 2.50 -13.56
C ASP A 79 -3.69 0.99 -13.81
N LYS A 80 -2.52 0.36 -13.84
CA LYS A 80 -2.39 -1.09 -13.91
C LYS A 80 -3.06 -1.79 -12.72
N VAL A 81 -2.81 -1.33 -11.50
CA VAL A 81 -3.44 -1.88 -10.29
C VAL A 81 -4.98 -1.76 -10.36
N LEU A 82 -5.50 -0.63 -10.86
CA LEU A 82 -6.93 -0.43 -11.05
C LEU A 82 -7.53 -1.38 -12.10
N GLU A 83 -6.80 -1.71 -13.16
CA GLU A 83 -7.21 -2.70 -14.16
C GLU A 83 -7.30 -4.11 -13.55
N TYR A 84 -6.29 -4.54 -12.78
CA TYR A 84 -6.32 -5.80 -12.05
C TYR A 84 -7.51 -5.84 -11.07
N LYS A 85 -7.73 -4.77 -10.33
CA LYS A 85 -8.89 -4.66 -9.43
C LYS A 85 -10.22 -4.77 -10.17
N LYS A 86 -10.34 -4.17 -11.38
CA LYS A 86 -11.52 -4.29 -12.24
C LYS A 86 -11.76 -5.74 -12.70
N LYS A 87 -10.69 -6.50 -12.92
CA LYS A 87 -10.73 -7.94 -13.27
C LYS A 87 -11.05 -8.85 -12.07
N GLY A 88 -11.26 -8.29 -10.87
CA GLY A 88 -11.63 -9.06 -9.67
C GLY A 88 -10.46 -9.60 -8.85
N TYR A 89 -9.24 -9.13 -9.08
CA TYR A 89 -8.09 -9.51 -8.26
C TYR A 89 -8.23 -8.99 -6.81
N PRO A 90 -7.66 -9.67 -5.82
CA PRO A 90 -7.89 -9.40 -4.40
C PRO A 90 -7.11 -8.17 -3.90
N ILE A 91 -7.27 -7.04 -4.56
CA ILE A 91 -6.60 -5.78 -4.20
C ILE A 91 -7.45 -5.05 -3.15
N MET A 92 -6.87 -4.86 -1.97
CA MET A 92 -7.51 -4.22 -0.82
C MET A 92 -7.81 -2.74 -1.05
N ASN A 93 -6.84 -2.01 -1.62
CA ASN A 93 -6.98 -0.56 -1.86
C ASN A 93 -8.28 -0.23 -2.61
N SER A 94 -8.98 0.82 -2.18
CA SER A 94 -10.17 1.30 -2.90
C SER A 94 -9.80 1.98 -4.22
N LYS A 95 -10.74 2.00 -5.17
CA LYS A 95 -10.53 2.70 -6.45
C LYS A 95 -10.38 4.21 -6.23
N SER A 96 -11.18 4.77 -5.33
CA SER A 96 -11.15 6.20 -5.00
C SER A 96 -9.85 6.58 -4.30
N GLY A 97 -9.40 5.79 -3.32
CA GLY A 97 -8.12 6.01 -2.63
C GLY A 97 -6.93 5.99 -3.59
N LEU A 98 -6.83 4.95 -4.44
CA LEU A 98 -5.77 4.85 -5.44
C LEU A 98 -5.76 6.03 -6.42
N LYS A 99 -6.93 6.47 -6.91
CA LYS A 99 -7.03 7.62 -7.81
C LYS A 99 -6.48 8.90 -7.18
N LEU A 100 -6.74 9.14 -5.90
CA LEU A 100 -6.18 10.29 -5.18
C LEU A 100 -4.64 10.21 -5.10
N MET A 101 -4.10 9.01 -4.92
CA MET A 101 -2.66 8.79 -4.85
C MET A 101 -1.91 9.02 -6.17
N LYS A 102 -2.61 9.12 -7.31
CA LYS A 102 -1.97 9.44 -8.60
C LYS A 102 -1.36 10.85 -8.61
N THR A 103 -1.99 11.79 -7.93
CA THR A 103 -1.54 13.19 -7.93
C THR A 103 -1.09 13.67 -6.56
N ASN A 104 -1.43 12.96 -5.49
CA ASN A 104 -1.27 13.37 -4.09
C ASN A 104 -1.93 14.72 -3.73
N LYS A 105 -2.80 15.26 -4.59
CA LYS A 105 -3.47 16.55 -4.39
C LYS A 105 -4.84 16.32 -3.72
N PHE A 106 -4.83 16.15 -2.41
CA PHE A 106 -6.05 15.99 -1.59
C PHE A 106 -5.81 16.44 -0.16
N THR A 107 -6.89 16.75 0.57
CA THR A 107 -6.82 17.08 2.00
C THR A 107 -6.49 15.83 2.81
N ARG A 108 -5.34 15.82 3.45
CA ARG A 108 -4.90 14.69 4.28
C ARG A 108 -5.62 14.66 5.61
N ARG A 109 -5.96 13.44 6.04
CA ARG A 109 -6.64 13.16 7.32
C ARG A 109 -5.77 12.26 8.21
N CYS A 110 -4.45 12.50 8.21
CA CYS A 110 -3.48 11.65 8.92
C CYS A 110 -3.66 11.65 10.44
N TRP A 111 -4.41 12.60 10.99
CA TRP A 111 -4.77 12.64 12.40
C TRP A 111 -5.64 11.46 12.86
N VAL A 112 -6.24 10.70 11.94
CA VAL A 112 -7.00 9.47 12.28
C VAL A 112 -6.10 8.27 12.54
N THR A 113 -4.80 8.37 12.27
CA THR A 113 -3.82 7.30 12.45
C THR A 113 -2.88 7.62 13.60
N ASN A 114 -2.63 6.62 14.46
CA ASN A 114 -1.59 6.68 15.47
C ASN A 114 -0.43 5.77 15.06
N PHE A 115 0.77 6.31 15.07
CA PHE A 115 2.00 5.55 14.95
C PHE A 115 2.53 5.23 16.34
N ILE A 116 2.98 4.00 16.53
CA ILE A 116 3.72 3.58 17.72
C ILE A 116 5.18 3.48 17.28
N TYR A 117 6.02 4.27 17.90
CA TYR A 117 7.45 4.31 17.60
C TYR A 117 8.20 3.20 18.35
N PRO A 118 9.45 2.88 17.94
CA PRO A 118 10.24 1.81 18.58
C PRO A 118 10.49 1.99 20.09
N ASP A 119 10.45 3.23 20.57
CA ASP A 119 10.55 3.57 22.01
C ASP A 119 9.22 3.45 22.76
N GLY A 120 8.14 3.01 22.09
CA GLY A 120 6.79 2.88 22.64
C GLY A 120 6.00 4.19 22.69
N SER A 121 6.57 5.31 22.31
CA SER A 121 5.84 6.58 22.19
C SER A 121 4.80 6.53 21.07
N ARG A 122 3.77 7.39 21.17
CA ARG A 122 2.69 7.48 20.18
C ARG A 122 2.70 8.86 19.55
N GLY A 123 2.40 8.89 18.26
CA GLY A 123 2.33 10.15 17.55
C GLY A 123 1.70 10.01 16.17
N LEU A 124 1.73 11.09 15.42
CA LEU A 124 1.37 11.11 14.01
C LEU A 124 2.55 10.56 13.18
N CYS A 125 2.31 10.34 11.89
CA CYS A 125 3.36 9.96 10.95
C CYS A 125 4.56 10.92 11.04
N VAL A 126 5.78 10.38 11.04
CA VAL A 126 7.03 11.17 11.09
C VAL A 126 7.15 12.22 9.98
N GLY A 127 6.46 12.01 8.84
CA GLY A 127 6.38 12.99 7.76
C GLY A 127 5.25 14.02 7.90
N HIS A 128 4.45 13.96 8.98
CA HIS A 128 3.30 14.84 9.14
C HIS A 128 3.70 16.33 9.18
N GLY A 129 3.08 17.13 8.31
CA GLY A 129 3.36 18.57 8.24
C GLY A 129 4.68 18.94 7.55
N THR A 130 5.40 17.98 6.97
CA THR A 130 6.62 18.22 6.20
C THR A 130 6.38 18.16 4.69
N ASP A 131 7.39 18.55 3.89
CA ASP A 131 7.42 18.40 2.43
C ASP A 131 7.25 16.94 1.95
N LYS A 132 7.55 15.96 2.82
CA LYS A 132 7.36 14.54 2.54
C LYS A 132 5.90 14.19 2.27
N CYS A 133 4.97 14.97 2.81
CA CYS A 133 3.55 14.79 2.57
C CYS A 133 3.20 14.90 1.08
N ASP A 134 3.85 15.78 0.31
CA ASP A 134 3.56 15.97 -1.12
C ASP A 134 3.99 14.75 -1.97
N LYS A 135 4.93 13.96 -1.46
CA LYS A 135 5.41 12.73 -2.07
C LYS A 135 5.00 11.48 -1.28
N CYS A 136 4.01 11.62 -0.38
CA CYS A 136 3.55 10.53 0.47
C CYS A 136 3.19 9.28 -0.35
N GLY A 137 3.71 8.14 0.05
CA GLY A 137 3.46 6.84 -0.55
C GLY A 137 2.46 5.97 0.22
N PHE A 138 2.05 6.39 1.41
CA PHE A 138 1.07 5.67 2.22
C PHE A 138 -0.33 5.80 1.63
N CYS A 139 -0.80 4.75 0.94
CA CYS A 139 -2.13 4.75 0.31
C CYS A 139 -3.26 4.91 1.33
N MET A 140 -3.03 4.61 2.61
CA MET A 140 -3.96 4.93 3.69
C MET A 140 -4.35 6.42 3.70
N ALA A 141 -3.45 7.33 3.31
CA ALA A 141 -3.79 8.76 3.23
C ALA A 141 -4.89 9.03 2.19
N GLY A 142 -4.81 8.38 1.03
CA GLY A 142 -5.85 8.45 -0.01
C GLY A 142 -7.15 7.75 0.42
N GLU A 143 -7.05 6.60 1.11
CA GLU A 143 -8.20 5.90 1.65
C GLU A 143 -8.96 6.78 2.65
N MET A 144 -8.27 7.39 3.62
CA MET A 144 -8.90 8.27 4.61
C MET A 144 -9.53 9.50 3.95
N ALA A 145 -8.84 10.13 3.00
CA ALA A 145 -9.44 11.25 2.26
C ALA A 145 -10.71 10.83 1.53
N SER A 146 -10.75 9.62 0.96
CA SER A 146 -11.92 9.06 0.28
C SER A 146 -13.06 8.73 1.24
N VAL A 147 -12.76 8.19 2.43
CA VAL A 147 -13.76 7.96 3.48
C VAL A 147 -14.44 9.27 3.90
N PHE A 148 -13.65 10.32 4.17
CA PHE A 148 -14.19 11.64 4.54
C PHE A 148 -14.89 12.37 3.38
N ALA A 149 -14.67 11.93 2.14
CA ALA A 149 -15.44 12.35 0.98
C ALA A 149 -16.65 11.43 0.69
N PHE A 150 -16.99 10.54 1.62
CA PHE A 150 -18.12 9.60 1.54
C PHE A 150 -18.11 8.76 0.24
N ARG A 151 -16.92 8.32 -0.21
CA ARG A 151 -16.81 7.47 -1.39
C ARG A 151 -17.27 6.04 -1.07
N PRO A 152 -18.34 5.53 -1.72
CA PRO A 152 -18.94 4.24 -1.34
C PRO A 152 -17.96 3.07 -1.48
N ASP A 153 -17.15 3.06 -2.54
CA ASP A 153 -16.17 1.98 -2.80
C ASP A 153 -15.11 1.88 -1.69
N THR A 154 -14.74 3.00 -1.08
CA THR A 154 -13.79 3.01 0.04
C THR A 154 -14.46 2.54 1.33
N ILE A 155 -15.69 2.98 1.58
CA ILE A 155 -16.46 2.57 2.76
C ILE A 155 -16.69 1.04 2.73
N PHE A 156 -17.13 0.50 1.59
CA PHE A 156 -17.34 -0.94 1.43
C PHE A 156 -16.04 -1.73 1.52
N ALA A 157 -14.91 -1.21 0.98
CA ALA A 157 -13.62 -1.85 1.15
C ALA A 157 -13.22 -1.95 2.63
N GLY A 158 -13.44 -0.88 3.41
CA GLY A 158 -13.17 -0.89 4.85
C GLY A 158 -14.07 -1.84 5.65
N LEU A 159 -15.33 -2.01 5.26
CA LEU A 159 -16.24 -2.95 5.93
C LEU A 159 -15.83 -4.40 5.68
N LYS A 160 -15.39 -4.75 4.47
CA LYS A 160 -14.91 -6.10 4.15
C LYS A 160 -13.68 -6.54 4.96
N LEU A 161 -12.89 -5.59 5.47
CA LEU A 161 -11.74 -5.90 6.33
C LEU A 161 -12.12 -6.37 7.73
N ARG A 162 -13.38 -6.26 8.12
CA ARG A 162 -13.89 -6.60 9.46
C ARG A 162 -14.83 -7.80 9.46
N ALA A 163 -15.19 -8.29 8.28
CA ALA A 163 -16.01 -9.48 8.08
C ALA A 163 -15.15 -10.74 7.99
#